data_75143fdfa5d0e9beac5edae705aba5d0
#
_entry.id   75143fdfa5d0e9beac5edae705aba5d0
#
_cell.length_a   1.000
_cell.length_b   1.000
_cell.length_c   1.000
_cell.angle_alpha   90.00
_cell.angle_beta   90.00
_cell.angle_gamma   90.00
#
_symmetry.space_group_name_H-M   'P 1'
#
loop_
_entity.id
_entity.type
_entity.pdbx_description
1 polymer ?
#
loop_
_entity_poly.entity_id
_entity_poly.type
_entity_poly.pdbx_seq_one_letter_code
_entity_poly.pdbx_strand_id
1 'polypeptide(L)'
;GLECDRLHCCHGRAGAVATGMKRVSPDTLVVSYQGDGDAYNIGIAETFNAAYRNENITVIVINNTNFGMTGGQMSLTTMEGQKTSTSIYGRDCSITGYPIRFPEMVAREFPGAAYAARGTVTSPANINKLKGYIKNALQAQLNHEGYSIVEVLSPCPINWGLSPVKAMERIENELIPYYPIGEFKKRGEEQK
;
A
#
# COMPACT_ATOMS: atom_id res chain seq x y z
N GLY A 1 -14.84 1.85 16.26
CA GLY A 1 -13.59 2.42 15.75
C GLY A 1 -12.40 1.78 16.44
N LEU A 2 -11.19 2.06 15.96
CA LEU A 2 -9.97 1.63 16.65
C LEU A 2 -9.77 2.51 17.90
N GLU A 3 -9.46 1.91 19.01
CA GLU A 3 -9.07 2.61 20.25
C GLU A 3 -7.58 2.95 20.17
N CYS A 4 -7.26 4.02 19.43
CA CYS A 4 -5.91 4.51 19.27
C CYS A 4 -5.93 6.02 18.97
N ASP A 5 -4.83 6.69 19.29
CA ASP A 5 -4.63 8.08 18.88
C ASP A 5 -4.50 8.18 17.36
N ARG A 6 -4.97 9.29 16.81
CA ARG A 6 -4.94 9.54 15.36
C ARG A 6 -4.42 10.94 15.07
N LEU A 7 -3.52 11.01 14.11
CA LEU A 7 -3.04 12.27 13.56
C LEU A 7 -3.37 12.32 12.07
N HIS A 8 -4.15 13.34 11.67
CA HIS A 8 -4.35 13.67 10.28
C HIS A 8 -3.23 14.60 9.81
N CYS A 9 -2.57 14.23 8.72
CA CYS A 9 -1.51 15.03 8.12
C CYS A 9 -1.89 15.46 6.70
N CYS A 10 -1.10 16.37 6.13
CA CYS A 10 -1.24 16.74 4.73
C CYS A 10 -1.07 15.53 3.83
N HIS A 11 -1.82 15.52 2.72
CA HIS A 11 -1.79 14.43 1.72
C HIS A 11 -0.37 14.20 1.21
N GLY A 12 0.05 12.92 1.16
CA GLY A 12 1.40 12.50 0.79
C GLY A 12 2.46 12.63 1.89
N ARG A 13 2.13 13.11 3.09
CA ARG A 13 3.12 13.36 4.16
C ARG A 13 3.10 12.34 5.29
N ALA A 14 2.25 11.32 5.21
CA ALA A 14 2.09 10.35 6.29
C ALA A 14 3.38 9.59 6.61
N GLY A 15 4.18 9.21 5.62
CA GLY A 15 5.47 8.55 5.82
C GLY A 15 6.48 9.42 6.59
N ALA A 16 6.57 10.72 6.27
CA ALA A 16 7.44 11.66 6.98
C ALA A 16 6.96 11.93 8.41
N VAL A 17 5.65 12.12 8.59
CA VAL A 17 5.05 12.34 9.91
C VAL A 17 5.24 11.11 10.80
N ALA A 18 4.97 9.90 10.27
CA ALA A 18 5.18 8.65 11.00
C ALA A 18 6.64 8.46 11.41
N THR A 19 7.59 8.78 10.52
CA THR A 19 9.03 8.80 10.81
C THR A 19 9.34 9.74 11.98
N GLY A 20 8.84 10.98 11.93
CA GLY A 20 9.04 11.96 13.00
C GLY A 20 8.47 11.49 14.33
N MET A 21 7.23 10.99 14.34
CA MET A 21 6.57 10.44 15.53
C MET A 21 7.38 9.29 16.14
N LYS A 22 7.84 8.35 15.30
CA LYS A 22 8.61 7.19 15.77
C LYS A 22 9.95 7.58 16.37
N ARG A 23 10.61 8.60 15.82
CA ARG A 23 11.89 9.11 16.34
C ARG A 23 11.75 9.86 17.67
N VAL A 24 10.64 10.58 17.85
CA VAL A 24 10.36 11.28 19.12
C VAL A 24 9.86 10.32 20.20
N SER A 25 9.14 9.27 19.81
CA SER A 25 8.59 8.25 20.73
C SER A 25 8.91 6.84 20.22
N PRO A 26 10.13 6.35 20.47
CA PRO A 26 10.61 5.08 19.90
C PRO A 26 9.80 3.84 20.29
N ASP A 27 9.19 3.85 21.46
CA ASP A 27 8.40 2.72 21.99
C ASP A 27 6.94 2.71 21.49
N THR A 28 6.47 3.82 20.90
CA THR A 28 5.11 3.92 20.37
C THR A 28 4.98 3.10 19.09
N LEU A 29 3.90 2.32 18.97
CA LEU A 29 3.53 1.66 17.72
C LEU A 29 2.95 2.69 16.75
N VAL A 30 3.66 2.97 15.66
CA VAL A 30 3.28 3.98 14.66
C VAL A 30 2.86 3.31 13.36
N VAL A 31 1.62 3.53 12.95
CA VAL A 31 1.06 3.00 11.70
C VAL A 31 0.71 4.16 10.77
N SER A 32 1.30 4.18 9.59
CA SER A 32 0.87 5.03 8.48
C SER A 32 -0.22 4.31 7.68
N TYR A 33 -1.40 4.94 7.53
CA TYR A 33 -2.51 4.41 6.75
C TYR A 33 -2.80 5.35 5.58
N GLN A 34 -2.61 4.88 4.36
CA GLN A 34 -2.60 5.70 3.15
C GLN A 34 -3.38 5.04 2.01
N GLY A 35 -3.93 5.84 1.09
CA GLY A 35 -4.34 5.35 -0.21
C GLY A 35 -3.14 5.21 -1.15
N ASP A 36 -3.31 4.50 -2.26
CA ASP A 36 -2.28 4.32 -3.30
C ASP A 36 -1.86 5.67 -3.94
N GLY A 37 -2.80 6.55 -4.22
CA GLY A 37 -2.51 7.91 -4.69
C GLY A 37 -1.78 8.77 -3.66
N ASP A 38 -2.06 8.58 -2.38
CA ASP A 38 -1.35 9.24 -1.29
C ASP A 38 0.09 8.73 -1.16
N ALA A 39 0.26 7.42 -1.07
CA ALA A 39 1.55 6.81 -0.82
C ALA A 39 2.49 6.83 -2.03
N TYR A 40 1.95 6.59 -3.24
CA TYR A 40 2.77 6.32 -4.42
C TYR A 40 2.78 7.44 -5.46
N ASN A 41 1.88 8.43 -5.36
CA ASN A 41 1.91 9.64 -6.19
C ASN A 41 2.45 10.82 -5.38
N ILE A 42 1.58 11.45 -4.58
CA ILE A 42 1.91 12.68 -3.87
C ILE A 42 3.01 12.44 -2.85
N GLY A 43 2.98 11.30 -2.15
CA GLY A 43 3.92 10.93 -1.10
C GLY A 43 4.98 9.91 -1.51
N ILE A 44 5.28 9.75 -2.80
CA ILE A 44 6.26 8.72 -3.23
C ILE A 44 7.64 8.95 -2.61
N ALA A 45 8.10 10.18 -2.53
CA ALA A 45 9.39 10.52 -1.95
C ALA A 45 9.44 10.19 -0.45
N GLU A 46 8.40 10.51 0.29
CA GLU A 46 8.28 10.22 1.72
C GLU A 46 8.17 8.73 2.00
N THR A 47 7.35 8.02 1.24
CA THR A 47 7.16 6.57 1.36
C THR A 47 8.45 5.83 0.99
N PHE A 48 9.09 6.22 -0.11
CA PHE A 48 10.37 5.66 -0.56
C PHE A 48 11.48 5.89 0.48
N ASN A 49 11.65 7.12 0.96
CA ASN A 49 12.70 7.45 1.90
C ASN A 49 12.51 6.80 3.27
N ALA A 50 11.26 6.62 3.73
CA ALA A 50 10.99 5.88 4.96
C ALA A 50 11.41 4.40 4.83
N ALA A 51 11.11 3.76 3.69
CA ALA A 51 11.52 2.39 3.40
C ALA A 51 13.05 2.28 3.21
N TYR A 52 13.64 3.17 2.42
CA TYR A 52 15.09 3.20 2.16
C TYR A 52 15.92 3.34 3.44
N ARG A 53 15.49 4.21 4.37
CA ARG A 53 16.16 4.40 5.66
C ARG A 53 15.79 3.34 6.70
N ASN A 54 14.98 2.37 6.34
CA ASN A 54 14.50 1.33 7.23
C ASN A 54 13.87 1.91 8.52
N GLU A 55 13.04 2.96 8.39
CA GLU A 55 12.37 3.56 9.54
C GLU A 55 11.47 2.51 10.23
N ASN A 56 11.56 2.40 11.55
CA ASN A 56 10.81 1.39 12.30
C ASN A 56 9.32 1.74 12.42
N ILE A 57 8.60 1.74 11.28
CA ILE A 57 7.18 2.04 11.15
C ILE A 57 6.45 0.97 10.34
N THR A 58 5.16 0.86 10.53
CA THR A 58 4.29 0.00 9.71
C THR A 58 3.49 0.86 8.75
N VAL A 59 3.57 0.58 7.45
CA VAL A 59 2.82 1.26 6.41
C VAL A 59 1.75 0.35 5.85
N ILE A 60 0.49 0.80 5.89
CA ILE A 60 -0.65 0.11 5.26
C ILE A 60 -1.13 0.98 4.11
N VAL A 61 -1.11 0.43 2.90
CA VAL A 61 -1.55 1.13 1.69
C VAL A 61 -2.79 0.45 1.13
N ILE A 62 -3.86 1.22 1.00
CA ILE A 62 -5.09 0.77 0.34
C ILE A 62 -4.98 1.08 -1.15
N ASN A 63 -4.79 0.06 -1.95
CA ASN A 63 -4.66 0.17 -3.39
C ASN A 63 -6.00 -0.14 -4.07
N ASN A 64 -6.64 0.88 -4.57
CA ASN A 64 -7.86 0.80 -5.38
C ASN A 64 -7.65 1.30 -6.81
N THR A 65 -6.40 1.44 -7.25
CA THR A 65 -5.97 1.82 -8.59
C THR A 65 -6.44 3.20 -9.07
N ASN A 66 -6.78 4.10 -8.14
CA ASN A 66 -7.13 5.49 -8.46
C ASN A 66 -7.16 6.38 -7.21
N PHE A 67 -7.26 7.71 -7.39
CA PHE A 67 -7.61 8.63 -6.31
C PHE A 67 -9.12 8.56 -6.04
N GLY A 68 -9.52 7.72 -5.08
CA GLY A 68 -10.93 7.43 -4.83
C GLY A 68 -11.76 8.63 -4.35
N MET A 69 -11.25 9.36 -3.36
CA MET A 69 -11.97 10.44 -2.67
C MET A 69 -12.22 11.65 -3.55
N THR A 70 -11.30 11.99 -4.44
CA THR A 70 -11.32 13.23 -5.24
C THR A 70 -12.00 13.07 -6.60
N GLY A 71 -12.55 11.90 -6.92
CA GLY A 71 -13.33 11.68 -8.14
C GLY A 71 -12.65 10.80 -9.19
N GLY A 72 -11.75 9.89 -8.78
CA GLY A 72 -11.25 8.82 -9.64
C GLY A 72 -10.17 9.23 -10.63
N GLN A 73 -9.25 10.10 -10.24
CA GLN A 73 -8.07 10.43 -11.07
C GLN A 73 -7.12 9.24 -11.15
N MET A 74 -6.31 9.22 -12.19
CA MET A 74 -5.27 8.22 -12.41
C MET A 74 -4.20 8.30 -11.30
N SER A 75 -3.84 7.14 -10.75
CA SER A 75 -2.71 6.96 -9.83
C SER A 75 -1.58 6.17 -10.48
N LEU A 76 -0.43 6.06 -9.83
CA LEU A 76 0.66 5.21 -10.32
C LEU A 76 0.31 3.73 -10.31
N THR A 77 -0.75 3.33 -9.61
CA THR A 77 -1.26 1.96 -9.57
C THR A 77 -2.36 1.67 -10.59
N THR A 78 -2.88 2.69 -11.29
CA THR A 78 -3.93 2.53 -12.30
C THR A 78 -3.47 1.55 -13.38
N MET A 79 -4.29 0.56 -13.69
CA MET A 79 -3.99 -0.48 -14.67
C MET A 79 -3.92 0.07 -16.09
N GLU A 80 -3.16 -0.60 -16.97
CA GLU A 80 -3.16 -0.28 -18.40
C GLU A 80 -4.57 -0.40 -18.98
N GLY A 81 -4.96 0.54 -19.80
CA GLY A 81 -6.30 0.62 -20.39
C GLY A 81 -7.43 1.03 -19.41
N GLN A 82 -7.13 1.14 -18.10
CA GLN A 82 -8.14 1.58 -17.12
C GLN A 82 -8.54 3.02 -17.36
N LYS A 83 -9.85 3.25 -17.52
CA LYS A 83 -10.42 4.60 -17.63
C LYS A 83 -10.53 5.24 -16.24
N THR A 84 -10.14 6.51 -16.19
CA THR A 84 -10.23 7.35 -14.99
C THR A 84 -10.69 8.77 -15.41
N SER A 85 -10.97 9.63 -14.44
CA SER A 85 -11.35 11.02 -14.76
C SER A 85 -10.25 11.82 -15.47
N THR A 86 -8.99 11.39 -15.34
CA THR A 86 -7.82 12.01 -15.99
C THR A 86 -7.21 11.16 -17.10
N SER A 87 -7.73 9.95 -17.35
CA SER A 87 -7.39 9.08 -18.48
C SER A 87 -8.66 8.51 -19.10
N ILE A 88 -9.45 9.39 -19.74
CA ILE A 88 -10.80 9.08 -20.23
C ILE A 88 -10.83 8.01 -21.33
N TYR A 89 -9.74 7.89 -22.09
CA TYR A 89 -9.59 6.86 -23.13
C TYR A 89 -8.92 5.57 -22.62
N GLY A 90 -8.55 5.53 -21.33
CA GLY A 90 -7.76 4.50 -20.69
C GLY A 90 -6.30 4.93 -20.50
N ARG A 91 -5.63 4.36 -19.48
CA ARG A 91 -4.21 4.63 -19.25
C ARG A 91 -3.39 4.03 -20.39
N ASP A 92 -2.53 4.83 -20.97
CA ASP A 92 -1.49 4.41 -21.91
C ASP A 92 -0.14 4.33 -21.17
N CYS A 93 0.32 3.13 -20.92
CA CYS A 93 1.57 2.91 -20.19
C CYS A 93 2.82 3.32 -21.00
N SER A 94 2.74 3.43 -22.32
CA SER A 94 3.85 3.93 -23.14
C SER A 94 4.13 5.42 -22.88
N ILE A 95 3.12 6.18 -22.46
CA ILE A 95 3.20 7.59 -22.14
C ILE A 95 3.38 7.85 -20.64
N THR A 96 2.64 7.11 -19.80
CA THR A 96 2.52 7.39 -18.36
C THR A 96 3.32 6.43 -17.46
N GLY A 97 4.05 5.50 -18.07
CA GLY A 97 4.75 4.43 -17.35
C GLY A 97 3.81 3.32 -16.86
N TYR A 98 4.40 2.21 -16.46
CA TYR A 98 3.67 1.03 -15.98
C TYR A 98 3.24 1.17 -14.52
N PRO A 99 2.15 0.48 -14.10
CA PRO A 99 1.70 0.51 -12.73
C PRO A 99 2.79 0.03 -11.76
N ILE A 100 3.01 0.78 -10.67
CA ILE A 100 4.08 0.50 -9.71
C ILE A 100 3.76 -0.71 -8.84
N ARG A 101 4.74 -1.55 -8.57
CA ARG A 101 4.70 -2.69 -7.65
C ARG A 101 5.58 -2.41 -6.45
N PHE A 102 5.12 -1.51 -5.57
CA PHE A 102 5.95 -0.98 -4.50
C PHE A 102 6.35 -2.01 -3.44
N PRO A 103 5.49 -2.94 -2.94
CA PRO A 103 5.92 -3.97 -2.01
C PRO A 103 7.02 -4.89 -2.54
N GLU A 104 6.94 -5.27 -3.84
CA GLU A 104 7.98 -6.05 -4.50
C GLU A 104 9.30 -5.28 -4.61
N MET A 105 9.22 -3.98 -4.91
CA MET A 105 10.40 -3.11 -4.95
C MET A 105 11.04 -3.01 -3.57
N VAL A 106 10.25 -2.83 -2.50
CA VAL A 106 10.76 -2.82 -1.12
C VAL A 106 11.45 -4.13 -0.78
N ALA A 107 10.84 -5.25 -1.12
CA ALA A 107 11.40 -6.57 -0.84
C ALA A 107 12.73 -6.82 -1.56
N ARG A 108 12.86 -6.31 -2.78
CA ARG A 108 14.01 -6.55 -3.64
C ARG A 108 15.14 -5.54 -3.44
N GLU A 109 14.81 -4.26 -3.34
CA GLU A 109 15.81 -3.18 -3.43
C GLU A 109 16.21 -2.63 -2.04
N PHE A 110 15.43 -2.91 -0.98
CA PHE A 110 15.72 -2.41 0.37
C PHE A 110 16.06 -3.54 1.34
N PRO A 111 17.34 -3.95 1.42
CA PRO A 111 17.75 -5.10 2.24
C PRO A 111 17.42 -4.91 3.73
N GLY A 112 17.41 -3.69 4.23
CA GLY A 112 17.06 -3.39 5.62
C GLY A 112 15.57 -3.52 5.96
N ALA A 113 14.65 -3.47 4.97
CA ALA A 113 13.23 -3.58 5.26
C ALA A 113 12.89 -4.92 5.90
N ALA A 114 12.07 -4.89 6.94
CA ALA A 114 11.75 -6.07 7.74
C ALA A 114 10.67 -6.97 7.13
N TYR A 115 9.68 -6.35 6.45
CA TYR A 115 8.53 -7.09 5.95
C TYR A 115 7.86 -6.38 4.79
N ALA A 116 7.43 -7.14 3.78
CA ALA A 116 6.67 -6.63 2.65
C ALA A 116 5.64 -7.66 2.17
N ALA A 117 4.37 -7.28 2.09
CA ALA A 117 3.30 -8.17 1.66
C ALA A 117 2.19 -7.41 0.90
N ARG A 118 1.41 -8.16 0.14
CA ARG A 118 0.16 -7.70 -0.46
C ARG A 118 -0.96 -8.69 -0.17
N GLY A 119 -2.11 -8.18 0.25
CA GLY A 119 -3.32 -8.95 0.45
C GLY A 119 -4.52 -8.31 -0.25
N THR A 120 -5.69 -8.91 -0.05
CA THR A 120 -6.95 -8.40 -0.60
C THR A 120 -8.11 -8.70 0.34
N VAL A 121 -9.24 -8.03 0.12
CA VAL A 121 -10.47 -8.15 0.91
C VAL A 121 -11.60 -8.88 0.16
N THR A 122 -11.29 -9.59 -0.91
CA THR A 122 -12.27 -10.20 -1.82
C THR A 122 -13.03 -11.41 -1.24
N SER A 123 -12.49 -12.05 -0.21
CA SER A 123 -13.12 -13.19 0.45
C SER A 123 -12.76 -13.30 1.93
N PRO A 124 -13.55 -14.01 2.76
CA PRO A 124 -13.20 -14.27 4.16
C PRO A 124 -11.83 -14.94 4.33
N ALA A 125 -11.46 -15.86 3.44
CA ALA A 125 -10.16 -16.52 3.44
C ALA A 125 -9.03 -15.52 3.19
N ASN A 126 -9.19 -14.63 2.21
CA ASN A 126 -8.22 -13.58 1.89
C ASN A 126 -8.11 -12.54 3.01
N ILE A 127 -9.23 -12.18 3.64
CA ILE A 127 -9.25 -11.29 4.82
C ILE A 127 -8.45 -11.93 5.98
N ASN A 128 -8.61 -13.22 6.24
CA ASN A 128 -7.87 -13.90 7.31
C ASN A 128 -6.37 -13.95 7.00
N LYS A 129 -5.96 -14.18 5.75
CA LYS A 129 -4.56 -14.07 5.34
C LYS A 129 -4.02 -12.65 5.53
N LEU A 130 -4.78 -11.64 5.09
CA LEU A 130 -4.41 -10.23 5.24
C LEU A 130 -4.23 -9.84 6.72
N LYS A 131 -5.10 -10.29 7.62
CA LYS A 131 -4.92 -10.11 9.07
C LYS A 131 -3.58 -10.67 9.56
N GLY A 132 -3.17 -11.83 9.04
CA GLY A 132 -1.85 -12.42 9.31
C GLY A 132 -0.71 -11.51 8.84
N TYR A 133 -0.79 -10.99 7.63
CA TYR A 133 0.23 -10.07 7.09
C TYR A 133 0.34 -8.77 7.91
N ILE A 134 -0.80 -8.17 8.26
CA ILE A 134 -0.81 -6.97 9.13
C ILE A 134 -0.19 -7.29 10.50
N LYS A 135 -0.55 -8.43 11.10
CA LYS A 135 0.03 -8.86 12.38
C LYS A 135 1.56 -9.02 12.28
N ASN A 136 2.06 -9.64 11.21
CA ASN A 136 3.50 -9.80 10.98
C ASN A 136 4.20 -8.45 10.84
N ALA A 137 3.62 -7.50 10.11
CA ALA A 137 4.16 -6.16 9.95
C ALA A 137 4.22 -5.38 11.28
N LEU A 138 3.16 -5.45 12.09
CA LEU A 138 3.13 -4.83 13.41
C LEU A 138 4.13 -5.48 14.37
N GLN A 139 4.27 -6.81 14.31
CA GLN A 139 5.23 -7.52 15.14
C GLN A 139 6.68 -7.19 14.77
N ALA A 140 6.99 -6.99 13.48
CA ALA A 140 8.29 -6.52 13.04
C ALA A 140 8.63 -5.16 13.66
N GLN A 141 7.69 -4.22 13.68
CA GLN A 141 7.88 -2.93 14.32
C GLN A 141 8.09 -3.05 15.84
N LEU A 142 7.29 -3.88 16.53
CA LEU A 142 7.42 -4.11 17.97
C LEU A 142 8.77 -4.73 18.33
N ASN A 143 9.31 -5.54 17.46
CA ASN A 143 10.63 -6.17 17.65
C ASN A 143 11.80 -5.27 17.17
N HIS A 144 11.52 -4.03 16.74
CA HIS A 144 12.52 -3.11 16.19
C HIS A 144 13.28 -3.67 14.96
N GLU A 145 12.63 -4.50 14.15
CA GLU A 145 13.22 -5.10 12.96
C GLU A 145 13.33 -4.11 11.78
N GLY A 146 12.55 -3.02 11.80
CA GLY A 146 12.59 -1.95 10.81
C GLY A 146 11.28 -1.75 10.04
N TYR A 147 11.41 -1.22 8.81
CA TYR A 147 10.29 -0.84 7.96
C TYR A 147 9.46 -2.04 7.52
N SER A 148 8.14 -1.89 7.61
CA SER A 148 7.19 -2.92 7.16
C SER A 148 6.08 -2.30 6.32
N ILE A 149 5.70 -2.97 5.22
CA ILE A 149 4.62 -2.53 4.35
C ILE A 149 3.63 -3.66 4.05
N VAL A 150 2.35 -3.34 4.13
CA VAL A 150 1.25 -4.20 3.67
C VAL A 150 0.37 -3.41 2.71
N GLU A 151 0.36 -3.81 1.46
CA GLU A 151 -0.56 -3.27 0.46
C GLU A 151 -1.84 -4.11 0.43
N VAL A 152 -2.99 -3.44 0.33
CA VAL A 152 -4.31 -4.07 0.34
C VAL A 152 -5.05 -3.72 -0.93
N LEU A 153 -5.24 -4.69 -1.82
CA LEU A 153 -6.12 -4.51 -2.98
C LEU A 153 -7.57 -4.39 -2.49
N SER A 154 -8.18 -3.25 -2.78
CA SER A 154 -9.51 -2.88 -2.29
C SER A 154 -10.39 -2.37 -3.43
N PRO A 155 -11.69 -2.69 -3.46
CA PRO A 155 -12.58 -2.22 -4.52
C PRO A 155 -12.86 -0.73 -4.40
N CYS A 156 -13.08 -0.09 -5.56
CA CYS A 156 -13.61 1.27 -5.68
C CYS A 156 -14.83 1.27 -6.61
N PRO A 157 -16.00 0.72 -6.19
CA PRO A 157 -17.14 0.52 -7.07
C PRO A 157 -17.60 1.79 -7.78
N ILE A 158 -17.64 2.92 -7.08
CA ILE A 158 -18.10 4.20 -7.60
C ILE A 158 -17.22 4.67 -8.76
N ASN A 159 -15.92 4.78 -8.56
CA ASN A 159 -15.01 5.29 -9.60
C ASN A 159 -14.74 4.26 -10.71
N TRP A 160 -14.95 2.97 -10.44
CA TRP A 160 -14.87 1.94 -11.48
C TRP A 160 -16.21 1.80 -12.26
N GLY A 161 -17.32 2.42 -11.80
CA GLY A 161 -18.63 2.29 -12.40
C GLY A 161 -19.20 0.87 -12.30
N LEU A 162 -18.85 0.14 -11.24
CA LEU A 162 -19.22 -1.26 -11.04
C LEU A 162 -20.11 -1.45 -9.81
N SER A 163 -20.92 -2.51 -9.82
CA SER A 163 -21.55 -2.98 -8.58
C SER A 163 -20.50 -3.52 -7.60
N PRO A 164 -20.76 -3.55 -6.28
CA PRO A 164 -19.80 -4.10 -5.31
C PRO A 164 -19.31 -5.51 -5.65
N VAL A 165 -20.21 -6.38 -6.11
CA VAL A 165 -19.87 -7.77 -6.51
C VAL A 165 -18.92 -7.76 -7.71
N LYS A 166 -19.25 -7.02 -8.77
CA LYS A 166 -18.39 -6.90 -9.96
C LYS A 166 -17.03 -6.25 -9.65
N ALA A 167 -17.00 -5.34 -8.67
CA ALA A 167 -15.73 -4.75 -8.24
C ALA A 167 -14.82 -5.76 -7.52
N MET A 168 -15.38 -6.70 -6.75
CA MET A 168 -14.63 -7.83 -6.18
C MET A 168 -14.14 -8.79 -7.27
N GLU A 169 -15.01 -9.15 -8.22
CA GLU A 169 -14.64 -9.98 -9.37
C GLU A 169 -13.50 -9.34 -10.19
N ARG A 170 -13.52 -8.03 -10.37
CA ARG A 170 -12.47 -7.28 -11.04
C ARG A 170 -11.11 -7.42 -10.32
N ILE A 171 -11.10 -7.35 -8.99
CA ILE A 171 -9.86 -7.56 -8.24
C ILE A 171 -9.29 -8.95 -8.52
N GLU A 172 -10.14 -9.99 -8.46
CA GLU A 172 -9.70 -11.38 -8.67
C GLU A 172 -9.19 -11.61 -10.11
N ASN A 173 -9.91 -11.10 -11.10
CA ASN A 173 -9.68 -11.43 -12.51
C ASN A 173 -8.67 -10.50 -13.20
N GLU A 174 -8.54 -9.24 -12.75
CA GLU A 174 -7.71 -8.24 -13.42
C GLU A 174 -6.54 -7.77 -12.53
N LEU A 175 -6.81 -7.44 -11.25
CA LEU A 175 -5.79 -6.85 -10.38
C LEU A 175 -4.81 -7.90 -9.87
N ILE A 176 -5.27 -9.01 -9.32
CA ILE A 176 -4.41 -10.06 -8.74
C ILE A 176 -3.43 -10.65 -9.78
N PRO A 177 -3.78 -10.88 -11.05
CA PRO A 177 -2.82 -11.31 -12.07
C PRO A 177 -1.65 -10.35 -12.27
N TYR A 178 -1.87 -9.04 -12.12
CA TYR A 178 -0.81 -8.04 -12.22
C TYR A 178 -0.14 -7.74 -10.86
N TYR A 179 -0.93 -7.68 -9.80
CA TYR A 179 -0.53 -7.45 -8.43
C TYR A 179 -0.70 -8.73 -7.60
N PRO A 180 0.20 -9.71 -7.72
CA PRO A 180 0.06 -10.97 -7.00
C PRO A 180 -0.01 -10.74 -5.50
N ILE A 181 -0.90 -11.47 -4.82
CA ILE A 181 -1.02 -11.45 -3.36
C ILE A 181 -0.04 -12.42 -2.71
N GLY A 182 0.56 -12.03 -1.60
CA GLY A 182 1.53 -12.85 -0.87
C GLY A 182 2.49 -12.05 -0.03
N GLU A 183 3.42 -12.74 0.56
CA GLU A 183 4.56 -12.16 1.28
C GLU A 183 5.75 -12.13 0.31
N PHE A 184 6.29 -10.94 0.06
CA PHE A 184 7.44 -10.72 -0.83
C PHE A 184 8.75 -10.70 -0.04
N LYS A 185 8.68 -10.30 1.25
CA LYS A 185 9.76 -10.39 2.20
C LYS A 185 9.18 -10.81 3.54
N LYS A 186 9.73 -11.88 4.13
CA LYS A 186 9.34 -12.36 5.45
C LYS A 186 10.30 -11.87 6.50
N ARG A 187 9.82 -11.77 7.73
CA ARG A 187 10.62 -11.42 8.90
C ARG A 187 11.76 -12.42 9.08
N GLY A 188 12.97 -11.90 9.35
CA GLY A 188 14.16 -12.73 9.59
C GLY A 188 14.75 -13.38 8.35
N GLU A 189 14.28 -13.09 7.14
CA GLU A 189 14.94 -13.49 5.89
C GLU A 189 16.08 -12.52 5.59
N GLU A 190 17.33 -12.98 5.67
CA GLU A 190 18.49 -12.27 5.14
C GLU A 190 18.46 -12.32 3.60
N GLN A 191 18.58 -11.17 2.95
CA GLN A 191 18.85 -11.16 1.51
C GLN A 191 20.27 -11.65 1.26
N LYS A 192 20.37 -12.77 0.52
CA LYS A 192 21.65 -13.27 0.03
C LYS A 192 22.14 -12.44 -1.14
#